data_fd2d2f1c94ce51238d74d5fe2c117fa6
#
_entry.id   fd2d2f1c94ce51238d74d5fe2c117fa6
#
_cell.length_a   1.000
_cell.length_b   1.000
_cell.length_c   1.000
_cell.angle_alpha   90.00
_cell.angle_beta   90.00
_cell.angle_gamma   90.00
#
_symmetry.space_group_name_H-M   'P 1'
#
loop_
_entity.id
_entity.type
_entity.pdbx_description
1 polymer ?
#
loop_
_entity_poly.entity_id
_entity_poly.type
_entity_poly.pdbx_seq_one_letter_code
_entity_poly.pdbx_strand_id
1 'polypeptide(L)'
;MIRRFSSTLAVTTVSLGVLLALGACSSHKDRPKADLAAAKVTTIGVNAYLWRASLDTLSFMPLLQTDSNGGVIVTDWYANPNAAGERMKLTVSILDQDLRADALRVAASRQVLQNGQWIDTPVQ
;
A
#
# COMPACT_ATOMS: atom_id res chain seq x y z
N MET A 1 -35.67 74.76 11.56
CA MET A 1 -35.12 73.82 12.58
C MET A 1 -35.33 72.38 12.08
N ILE A 2 -34.35 71.82 11.47
CA ILE A 2 -34.44 70.46 10.95
C ILE A 2 -33.46 69.57 11.75
N ARG A 3 -34.03 68.67 12.49
CA ARG A 3 -33.26 67.70 13.30
C ARG A 3 -32.58 66.66 12.39
N ARG A 4 -31.26 66.71 12.37
CA ARG A 4 -30.48 65.58 11.88
C ARG A 4 -30.23 64.63 13.04
N PHE A 5 -30.95 63.52 13.09
CA PHE A 5 -30.66 62.41 14.01
C PHE A 5 -30.63 61.11 13.25
N SER A 6 -29.61 60.32 13.53
CA SER A 6 -29.56 58.88 13.40
C SER A 6 -29.16 58.28 12.07
N SER A 7 -27.94 58.51 11.63
CA SER A 7 -27.31 57.59 10.67
C SER A 7 -26.09 56.85 11.22
N THR A 8 -25.70 57.13 12.46
CA THR A 8 -24.50 56.55 13.05
C THR A 8 -24.78 55.26 13.85
N LEU A 9 -26.01 54.98 14.24
CA LEU A 9 -26.37 53.80 15.00
C LEU A 9 -26.62 52.54 14.15
N ALA A 10 -26.96 52.71 12.86
CA ALA A 10 -27.21 51.58 11.96
C ALA A 10 -25.94 50.92 11.43
N VAL A 11 -24.83 51.65 11.38
CA VAL A 11 -23.56 51.12 10.85
C VAL A 11 -22.82 50.26 11.87
N THR A 12 -22.98 50.53 13.16
CA THR A 12 -22.28 49.79 14.22
C THR A 12 -22.87 48.39 14.48
N THR A 13 -24.17 48.22 14.24
CA THR A 13 -24.83 46.90 14.44
C THR A 13 -24.54 45.91 13.30
N VAL A 14 -24.34 46.38 12.09
CA VAL A 14 -23.98 45.51 10.93
C VAL A 14 -22.54 45.02 11.04
N SER A 15 -21.63 45.86 11.58
CA SER A 15 -20.21 45.50 11.75
C SER A 15 -19.99 44.42 12.81
N LEU A 16 -20.81 44.38 13.85
CA LEU A 16 -20.69 43.39 14.92
C LEU A 16 -21.23 42.00 14.49
N GLY A 17 -22.21 41.96 13.59
CA GLY A 17 -22.79 40.72 13.07
C GLY A 17 -21.87 39.95 12.12
N VAL A 18 -21.00 40.65 11.38
CA VAL A 18 -20.08 40.03 10.41
C VAL A 18 -18.87 39.36 11.07
N LEU A 19 -18.44 39.83 12.23
CA LEU A 19 -17.32 39.25 12.98
C LEU A 19 -17.65 37.95 13.69
N LEU A 20 -18.93 37.65 13.93
CA LEU A 20 -19.37 36.38 14.55
C LEU A 20 -19.52 35.20 13.56
N ALA A 21 -19.54 35.47 12.25
CA ALA A 21 -19.73 34.44 11.24
C ALA A 21 -18.42 33.74 10.79
N LEU A 22 -17.25 34.23 11.19
CA LEU A 22 -15.95 33.70 10.81
C LEU A 22 -15.39 32.64 11.79
N GLY A 23 -16.09 32.36 12.88
CA GLY A 23 -15.66 31.41 13.90
C GLY A 23 -16.11 29.95 13.70
N ALA A 24 -16.84 29.60 12.62
CA ALA A 24 -17.49 28.30 12.48
C ALA A 24 -16.73 27.28 11.60
N CYS A 25 -15.46 27.52 11.29
CA CYS A 25 -14.66 26.60 10.48
C CYS A 25 -13.47 25.99 11.24
N SER A 26 -13.67 25.58 12.50
CA SER A 26 -12.64 24.77 13.16
C SER A 26 -13.25 23.62 13.94
N SER A 27 -13.76 22.64 13.23
CA SER A 27 -14.05 21.34 13.84
C SER A 27 -13.70 20.24 12.86
N HIS A 28 -12.42 20.10 12.57
CA HIS A 28 -11.85 18.89 11.97
C HIS A 28 -11.41 17.95 13.10
N LYS A 29 -12.34 17.59 13.99
CA LYS A 29 -12.05 16.63 15.06
C LYS A 29 -12.39 15.17 14.72
N ASP A 30 -12.99 14.93 13.57
CA ASP A 30 -13.36 13.56 13.19
C ASP A 30 -12.89 13.23 11.76
N ARG A 31 -11.61 13.42 11.48
CA ARG A 31 -10.99 12.53 10.50
C ARG A 31 -10.89 11.17 11.19
N PRO A 32 -11.51 10.11 10.65
CA PRO A 32 -11.19 8.77 11.10
C PRO A 32 -9.67 8.66 11.01
N LYS A 33 -9.01 8.52 12.15
CA LYS A 33 -7.62 8.10 12.15
C LYS A 33 -7.63 6.82 11.34
N ALA A 34 -6.92 6.81 10.21
CA ALA A 34 -6.72 5.58 9.45
C ALA A 34 -6.29 4.55 10.49
N ASP A 35 -7.15 3.55 10.67
CA ASP A 35 -7.00 2.61 11.77
C ASP A 35 -5.73 1.80 11.49
N LEU A 36 -4.64 2.19 12.14
CA LEU A 36 -3.38 1.45 12.07
C LEU A 36 -3.55 0.00 12.55
N ALA A 37 -4.66 -0.31 13.23
CA ALA A 37 -5.05 -1.66 13.57
C ALA A 37 -5.36 -2.52 12.33
N ALA A 38 -5.80 -1.93 11.21
CA ALA A 38 -5.98 -2.65 9.94
C ALA A 38 -4.67 -3.14 9.33
N ALA A 39 -3.52 -2.55 9.72
CA ALA A 39 -2.20 -3.01 9.28
C ALA A 39 -1.82 -4.39 9.87
N LYS A 40 -2.54 -4.86 10.86
CA LYS A 40 -2.25 -6.07 11.64
C LYS A 40 -3.33 -7.15 11.52
N VAL A 41 -3.99 -7.24 10.37
CA VAL A 41 -4.97 -8.31 10.13
C VAL A 41 -4.24 -9.60 9.82
N THR A 42 -4.16 -10.47 10.81
CA THR A 42 -3.53 -11.78 10.70
C THR A 42 -4.51 -12.87 11.12
N THR A 43 -5.10 -13.54 10.15
CA THR A 43 -5.70 -14.88 10.33
C THR A 43 -4.72 -16.00 9.98
N ILE A 44 -3.54 -15.64 9.51
CA ILE A 44 -2.41 -16.53 9.13
C ILE A 44 -1.16 -16.05 9.88
N GLY A 45 -0.08 -16.82 9.86
CA GLY A 45 1.16 -16.52 10.60
C GLY A 45 1.84 -15.22 10.19
N VAL A 46 1.50 -14.63 9.05
CA VAL A 46 2.07 -13.41 8.47
C VAL A 46 1.00 -12.41 8.07
N ASN A 47 1.40 -11.23 7.59
CA ASN A 47 0.45 -10.22 7.13
C ASN A 47 -0.37 -10.72 5.93
N ALA A 48 -1.70 -10.78 6.09
CA ALA A 48 -2.61 -11.32 5.08
C ALA A 48 -2.67 -10.49 3.80
N TYR A 49 -2.46 -9.17 3.87
CA TYR A 49 -2.43 -8.30 2.69
C TYR A 49 -1.17 -8.55 1.86
N LEU A 50 0.00 -8.65 2.51
CA LEU A 50 1.25 -8.99 1.83
C LEU A 50 1.19 -10.38 1.21
N TRP A 51 0.62 -11.35 1.92
CA TRP A 51 0.39 -12.71 1.42
C TRP A 51 -0.44 -12.70 0.13
N ARG A 52 -1.62 -12.07 0.18
CA ARG A 52 -2.50 -12.00 -0.98
C ARG A 52 -1.88 -11.23 -2.14
N ALA A 53 -1.29 -10.07 -1.88
CA ALA A 53 -0.64 -9.28 -2.92
C ALA A 53 0.52 -10.04 -3.59
N SER A 54 1.27 -10.84 -2.83
CA SER A 54 2.33 -11.68 -3.37
C SER A 54 1.79 -12.78 -4.28
N LEU A 55 0.71 -13.46 -3.88
CA LEU A 55 0.06 -14.47 -4.71
C LEU A 55 -0.53 -13.86 -5.99
N ASP A 56 -1.19 -12.72 -5.89
CA ASP A 56 -1.78 -12.03 -7.04
C ASP A 56 -0.67 -11.58 -8.02
N THR A 57 0.43 -11.05 -7.50
CA THR A 57 1.58 -10.63 -8.32
C THR A 57 2.26 -11.81 -9.02
N LEU A 58 2.34 -12.97 -8.37
CA LEU A 58 2.97 -14.18 -8.92
C LEU A 58 2.01 -15.08 -9.70
N SER A 59 0.77 -14.65 -9.93
CA SER A 59 -0.27 -15.46 -10.55
C SER A 59 0.07 -16.00 -11.95
N PHE A 60 1.02 -15.37 -12.66
CA PHE A 60 1.49 -15.81 -13.97
C PHE A 60 2.53 -16.94 -13.90
N MET A 61 3.08 -17.25 -12.72
CA MET A 61 4.07 -18.29 -12.50
C MET A 61 3.43 -19.52 -11.84
N PRO A 62 3.81 -20.73 -12.20
CA PRO A 62 3.37 -21.91 -11.46
C PRO A 62 3.96 -21.89 -10.05
N LEU A 63 3.15 -22.21 -9.07
CA LEU A 63 3.58 -22.29 -7.67
C LEU A 63 4.03 -23.71 -7.35
N LEU A 64 5.21 -23.83 -6.75
CA LEU A 64 5.77 -25.10 -6.31
C LEU A 64 5.39 -25.40 -4.86
N GLN A 65 5.47 -24.39 -3.99
CA GLN A 65 5.18 -24.51 -2.57
C GLN A 65 4.65 -23.20 -2.02
N THR A 66 3.68 -23.30 -1.11
CA THR A 66 3.18 -22.15 -0.36
C THR A 66 2.99 -22.55 1.11
N ASP A 67 3.48 -21.72 2.02
CA ASP A 67 3.29 -21.86 3.45
C ASP A 67 2.83 -20.51 4.03
N SER A 68 1.55 -20.41 4.31
CA SER A 68 0.95 -19.17 4.84
C SER A 68 1.30 -18.91 6.31
N ASN A 69 1.70 -19.94 7.08
CA ASN A 69 2.10 -19.77 8.46
C ASN A 69 3.54 -19.27 8.56
N GLY A 70 4.43 -19.84 7.76
CA GLY A 70 5.82 -19.40 7.66
C GLY A 70 6.03 -18.22 6.72
N GLY A 71 5.00 -17.82 5.96
CA GLY A 71 5.07 -16.69 5.03
C GLY A 71 5.95 -16.93 3.81
N VAL A 72 6.04 -18.16 3.32
CA VAL A 72 6.93 -18.52 2.22
C VAL A 72 6.12 -18.93 0.99
N ILE A 73 6.46 -18.35 -0.17
CA ILE A 73 5.93 -18.71 -1.49
C ILE A 73 7.12 -19.06 -2.37
N VAL A 74 7.14 -20.25 -2.94
CA VAL A 74 8.17 -20.70 -3.89
C VAL A 74 7.48 -21.00 -5.21
N THR A 75 7.93 -20.35 -6.28
CA THR A 75 7.46 -20.67 -7.65
C THR A 75 8.26 -21.83 -8.23
N ASP A 76 7.71 -22.47 -9.22
CA ASP A 76 8.49 -23.34 -10.11
C ASP A 76 9.18 -22.48 -11.19
N TRP A 77 10.01 -23.13 -11.99
CA TRP A 77 10.69 -22.48 -13.12
C TRP A 77 9.68 -21.96 -14.14
N TYR A 78 9.81 -20.69 -14.45
CA TYR A 78 9.00 -20.02 -15.46
C TYR A 78 9.88 -19.49 -16.59
N ALA A 79 9.60 -19.91 -17.80
CA ALA A 79 10.22 -19.37 -19.01
C ALA A 79 9.29 -18.34 -19.65
N ASN A 80 9.80 -17.11 -19.88
CA ASN A 80 9.04 -16.12 -20.60
C ASN A 80 8.86 -16.55 -22.07
N PRO A 81 7.63 -16.57 -22.61
CA PRO A 81 7.39 -16.93 -24.02
C PRO A 81 8.19 -16.10 -25.02
N ASN A 82 8.50 -14.84 -24.68
CA ASN A 82 9.30 -13.94 -25.52
C ASN A 82 10.82 -14.14 -25.36
N ALA A 83 11.26 -14.96 -24.41
CA ALA A 83 12.65 -15.25 -24.09
C ALA A 83 12.79 -16.71 -23.67
N ALA A 84 12.40 -17.62 -24.54
CA ALA A 84 12.33 -19.08 -24.27
C ALA A 84 13.68 -19.72 -23.87
N GLY A 85 14.80 -19.05 -24.12
CA GLY A 85 16.12 -19.47 -23.67
C GLY A 85 16.47 -19.09 -22.24
N GLU A 86 15.57 -18.45 -21.52
CA GLU A 86 15.74 -18.05 -20.13
C GLU A 86 14.60 -18.56 -19.26
N ARG A 87 14.92 -18.93 -18.03
CA ARG A 87 13.90 -19.25 -17.03
C ARG A 87 14.29 -18.70 -15.67
N MET A 88 13.28 -18.38 -14.87
CA MET A 88 13.50 -17.91 -13.52
C MET A 88 12.57 -18.58 -12.53
N LYS A 89 13.01 -18.59 -11.30
CA LYS A 89 12.29 -19.09 -10.14
C LYS A 89 12.39 -18.04 -9.03
N LEU A 90 11.31 -17.82 -8.32
CA LEU A 90 11.24 -16.85 -7.24
C LEU A 90 10.92 -17.54 -5.91
N THR A 91 11.50 -17.00 -4.86
CA THR A 91 11.11 -17.30 -3.48
C THR A 91 10.76 -15.99 -2.81
N VAL A 92 9.53 -15.88 -2.34
CA VAL A 92 9.04 -14.74 -1.56
C VAL A 92 8.92 -15.15 -0.11
N SER A 93 9.46 -14.34 0.78
CA SER A 93 9.37 -14.53 2.24
C SER A 93 8.76 -13.30 2.88
N ILE A 94 7.67 -13.48 3.59
CA ILE A 94 7.00 -12.44 4.39
C ILE A 94 7.48 -12.64 5.83
N LEU A 95 8.17 -11.64 6.35
CA LEU A 95 8.95 -11.77 7.59
C LEU A 95 8.21 -11.26 8.83
N ASP A 96 7.10 -10.54 8.64
CA ASP A 96 6.41 -9.88 9.73
C ASP A 96 4.89 -9.90 9.53
N GLN A 97 4.18 -9.64 10.60
CA GLN A 97 2.73 -9.42 10.61
C GLN A 97 2.35 -7.98 10.31
N ASP A 98 3.29 -7.05 10.38
CA ASP A 98 3.05 -5.65 10.07
C ASP A 98 3.09 -5.41 8.55
N LEU A 99 2.20 -4.52 8.08
CA LEU A 99 2.15 -4.12 6.67
C LEU A 99 3.25 -3.10 6.38
N ARG A 100 4.46 -3.60 6.07
CA ARG A 100 5.64 -2.80 5.76
C ARG A 100 6.37 -3.37 4.55
N ALA A 101 7.01 -2.50 3.77
CA ALA A 101 7.75 -2.91 2.59
C ALA A 101 8.99 -3.77 2.93
N ASP A 102 9.64 -3.50 4.06
CA ASP A 102 10.80 -4.25 4.56
C ASP A 102 10.44 -5.60 5.21
N ALA A 103 9.14 -5.87 5.41
CA ALA A 103 8.63 -7.18 5.81
C ALA A 103 8.56 -8.19 4.65
N LEU A 104 8.92 -7.78 3.43
CA LEU A 104 8.92 -8.63 2.24
C LEU A 104 10.34 -8.80 1.71
N ARG A 105 10.74 -10.05 1.49
CA ARG A 105 12.01 -10.41 0.85
C ARG A 105 11.74 -11.29 -0.36
N VAL A 106 12.40 -10.95 -1.46
CA VAL A 106 12.32 -11.72 -2.71
C VAL A 106 13.71 -12.18 -3.09
N ALA A 107 13.87 -13.48 -3.32
CA ALA A 107 15.05 -14.07 -3.91
C ALA A 107 14.70 -14.64 -5.29
N ALA A 108 15.55 -14.39 -6.28
CA ALA A 108 15.36 -14.86 -7.64
C ALA A 108 16.54 -15.76 -8.04
N SER A 109 16.23 -16.86 -8.73
CA SER A 109 17.22 -17.69 -9.42
C SER A 109 16.94 -17.61 -10.92
N ARG A 110 17.96 -17.39 -11.73
CA ARG A 110 17.88 -17.27 -13.18
C ARG A 110 18.75 -18.31 -13.83
N GLN A 111 18.25 -18.97 -14.87
CA GLN A 111 19.02 -19.88 -15.71
C GLN A 111 18.86 -19.52 -17.18
N VAL A 112 19.92 -19.74 -17.93
CA VAL A 112 19.96 -19.55 -19.38
C VAL A 112 20.28 -20.88 -20.06
N LEU A 113 19.61 -21.17 -21.16
CA LEU A 113 19.82 -22.37 -21.94
C LEU A 113 21.07 -22.19 -22.82
N GLN A 114 22.11 -22.98 -22.58
CA GLN A 114 23.35 -23.00 -23.37
C GLN A 114 23.66 -24.44 -23.79
N ASN A 115 23.80 -24.68 -25.07
CA ASN A 115 24.12 -26.00 -25.62
C ASN A 115 23.20 -27.13 -25.13
N GLY A 116 21.91 -26.82 -24.94
CA GLY A 116 20.92 -27.78 -24.45
C GLY A 116 20.90 -28.01 -22.94
N GLN A 117 21.70 -27.25 -22.18
CA GLN A 117 21.75 -27.35 -20.72
C GLN A 117 21.38 -26.00 -20.09
N TRP A 118 20.68 -26.06 -18.95
CA TRP A 118 20.33 -24.89 -18.15
C TRP A 118 21.50 -24.51 -17.22
N ILE A 119 22.03 -23.32 -17.38
CA ILE A 119 23.18 -22.79 -16.62
C ILE A 119 22.71 -21.65 -15.71
N ASP A 120 23.07 -21.72 -14.45
CA ASP A 120 22.80 -20.65 -13.49
C ASP A 120 23.50 -19.36 -13.90
N THR A 121 22.76 -18.27 -13.88
CA THR A 121 23.23 -16.95 -14.29
C THR A 121 22.82 -15.93 -13.26
N PRO A 122 23.69 -14.95 -12.92
CA PRO A 122 23.34 -13.89 -11.99
C PRO A 122 22.08 -13.12 -12.42
N VAL A 123 21.25 -12.75 -11.46
CA VAL A 123 20.14 -11.85 -11.68
C VAL A 123 20.70 -10.42 -11.70
N GLN A 124 20.41 -9.68 -12.75
CA GLN A 124 20.80 -8.28 -12.90
C GLN A 124 19.74 -7.35 -12.34
#